data_e022a1bdb6bac2aab4868dc8b1144156
#
_entry.id   e022a1bdb6bac2aab4868dc8b1144156
#
_cell.length_a   1.000
_cell.length_b   1.000
_cell.length_c   1.000
_cell.angle_alpha   90.00
_cell.angle_beta   90.00
_cell.angle_gamma   90.00
#
_symmetry.space_group_name_H-M   'P 1'
#
loop_
_entity.id
_entity.type
_entity.pdbx_description
1 polymer ?
#
loop_
_entity_poly.entity_id
_entity_poly.type
_entity_poly.pdbx_seq_one_letter_code
_entity_poly.pdbx_strand_id
1 'polypeptide(L)'
;MLEKVGVGIDIIEVNRFQEKPFESNENFYKKIFNDDEINYCLKQKNPYRSFSTKFAIKESVIKSVNKQIDLLDILTDHLNSKPIVEIRSEPSYNFLVSVSHESSHAVAVVISEILNE
;
A
#
# COMPACT_ATOMS: atom_id res chain seq x y z
N MET A 1 14.40 -19.59 11.81
CA MET A 1 14.32 -19.69 10.37
C MET A 1 13.48 -18.60 9.80
N LEU A 2 13.76 -18.24 8.56
CA LEU A 2 13.08 -17.12 7.93
C LEU A 2 12.02 -17.55 6.92
N GLU A 3 11.66 -18.82 6.90
CA GLU A 3 10.72 -19.33 5.91
C GLU A 3 9.32 -18.68 6.04
N LYS A 4 8.97 -18.24 7.25
CA LYS A 4 7.65 -17.64 7.49
C LYS A 4 7.68 -16.14 7.51
N VAL A 5 8.83 -15.56 7.22
CA VAL A 5 9.03 -14.12 7.24
C VAL A 5 9.45 -13.67 5.85
N GLY A 6 8.83 -12.60 5.38
CA GLY A 6 9.21 -12.02 4.10
C GLY A 6 9.43 -10.53 4.24
N VAL A 7 10.12 -9.95 3.27
CA VAL A 7 10.35 -8.51 3.24
C VAL A 7 10.09 -8.02 1.83
N GLY A 8 9.46 -6.85 1.73
CA GLY A 8 9.22 -6.19 0.46
C GLY A 8 9.53 -4.72 0.58
N ILE A 9 10.05 -4.14 -0.48
CA ILE A 9 10.33 -2.72 -0.53
C ILE A 9 9.93 -2.21 -1.92
N ASP A 10 9.39 -1.00 -1.96
CA ASP A 10 8.99 -0.42 -3.22
C ASP A 10 9.16 1.09 -3.15
N ILE A 11 9.48 1.70 -4.28
CA ILE A 11 9.63 3.15 -4.40
C ILE A 11 8.81 3.60 -5.59
N ILE A 12 8.00 4.64 -5.39
CA ILE A 12 7.06 5.13 -6.39
C ILE A 12 7.28 6.62 -6.59
N GLU A 13 7.40 7.05 -7.84
CA GLU A 13 7.41 8.48 -8.16
C GLU A 13 6.00 9.03 -7.98
N VAL A 14 5.89 10.10 -7.22
CA VAL A 14 4.59 10.75 -6.99
C VAL A 14 3.98 11.23 -8.30
N ASN A 15 4.85 11.65 -9.24
CA ASN A 15 4.41 12.15 -10.54
C ASN A 15 3.60 11.09 -11.32
N ARG A 16 3.81 9.83 -11.05
CA ARG A 16 3.07 8.74 -11.69
C ARG A 16 1.56 8.90 -11.47
N PHE A 17 1.16 9.37 -10.29
CA PHE A 17 -0.25 9.63 -9.99
C PHE A 17 -0.64 11.07 -10.32
N GLN A 18 0.27 12.02 -10.17
CA GLN A 18 -0.02 13.41 -10.52
C GLN A 18 -0.40 13.55 -11.99
N GLU A 19 0.20 12.75 -12.86
CA GLU A 19 -0.08 12.79 -14.29
C GLU A 19 -1.42 12.19 -14.65
N LYS A 20 -2.10 11.59 -13.68
CA LYS A 20 -3.42 11.01 -13.88
C LYS A 20 -4.38 11.60 -12.84
N PRO A 21 -4.84 12.85 -13.04
CA PRO A 21 -5.73 13.47 -12.08
C PRO A 21 -6.94 12.58 -11.82
N PHE A 22 -7.34 12.51 -10.56
CA PHE A 22 -8.38 11.57 -10.13
C PHE A 22 -9.69 11.78 -10.91
N GLU A 23 -10.09 13.04 -11.08
CA GLU A 23 -11.41 13.36 -11.67
C GLU A 23 -11.58 12.80 -13.07
N SER A 24 -10.48 12.67 -13.82
CA SER A 24 -10.57 12.16 -15.18
C SER A 24 -10.02 10.75 -15.31
N ASN A 25 -9.68 10.09 -14.20
CA ASN A 25 -9.09 8.75 -14.22
C ASN A 25 -9.62 7.86 -13.10
N GLU A 26 -10.90 8.00 -12.75
CA GLU A 26 -11.45 7.30 -11.60
C GLU A 26 -11.34 5.78 -11.73
N ASN A 27 -11.54 5.24 -12.93
CA ASN A 27 -11.46 3.80 -13.11
C ASN A 27 -10.05 3.26 -12.84
N PHE A 28 -9.04 4.04 -13.20
CA PHE A 28 -7.65 3.66 -12.89
C PHE A 28 -7.45 3.52 -11.39
N TYR A 29 -7.94 4.49 -10.62
CA TYR A 29 -7.78 4.47 -9.16
C TYR A 29 -8.59 3.35 -8.52
N LYS A 30 -9.78 3.09 -9.02
CA LYS A 30 -10.66 2.07 -8.45
C LYS A 30 -10.17 0.65 -8.67
N LYS A 31 -9.25 0.45 -9.60
CA LYS A 31 -8.61 -0.85 -9.78
C LYS A 31 -7.50 -1.11 -8.76
N ILE A 32 -7.03 -0.06 -8.10
CA ILE A 32 -5.91 -0.15 -7.16
C ILE A 32 -6.38 0.04 -5.73
N PHE A 33 -7.31 0.97 -5.49
CA PHE A 33 -7.70 1.42 -4.16
C PHE A 33 -9.20 1.22 -3.95
N ASN A 34 -9.56 0.83 -2.72
CA ASN A 34 -10.97 0.76 -2.36
C ASN A 34 -11.49 2.17 -2.04
N ASP A 35 -12.81 2.28 -1.83
CA ASP A 35 -13.43 3.58 -1.64
C ASP A 35 -12.91 4.31 -0.40
N ASP A 36 -12.65 3.59 0.69
CA ASP A 36 -12.13 4.21 1.91
C ASP A 36 -10.74 4.77 1.68
N GLU A 37 -9.91 4.05 0.95
CA GLU A 37 -8.56 4.51 0.63
C GLU A 37 -8.59 5.75 -0.25
N ILE A 38 -9.48 5.76 -1.23
CA ILE A 38 -9.62 6.91 -2.13
C ILE A 38 -10.10 8.12 -1.33
N ASN A 39 -11.12 7.93 -0.49
CA ASN A 39 -11.65 9.04 0.30
C ASN A 39 -10.58 9.59 1.26
N TYR A 40 -9.81 8.71 1.88
CA TYR A 40 -8.72 9.15 2.75
C TYR A 40 -7.71 9.99 1.99
N CYS A 41 -7.25 9.51 0.84
CA CYS A 41 -6.22 10.20 0.08
C CYS A 41 -6.70 11.55 -0.43
N LEU A 42 -7.94 11.62 -0.92
CA LEU A 42 -8.47 12.87 -1.46
C LEU A 42 -8.60 13.96 -0.40
N LYS A 43 -8.67 13.59 0.87
CA LYS A 43 -8.75 14.56 1.96
C LYS A 43 -7.39 15.06 2.43
N GLN A 44 -6.31 14.46 1.92
CA GLN A 44 -4.97 14.84 2.36
C GLN A 44 -4.51 16.10 1.66
N LYS A 45 -3.57 16.81 2.28
CA LYS A 45 -3.01 18.02 1.71
C LYS A 45 -2.34 17.75 0.37
N ASN A 46 -1.71 16.58 0.22
CA ASN A 46 -1.10 16.16 -1.03
C ASN A 46 -1.66 14.78 -1.39
N PRO A 47 -2.82 14.74 -2.09
CA PRO A 47 -3.48 13.47 -2.37
C PRO A 47 -2.62 12.49 -3.16
N TYR A 48 -1.87 12.99 -4.14
CA TYR A 48 -1.15 12.08 -5.03
C TYR A 48 0.06 11.46 -4.33
N ARG A 49 0.66 12.18 -3.37
CA ARG A 49 1.68 11.56 -2.53
C ARG A 49 1.07 10.47 -1.65
N SER A 50 -0.14 10.70 -1.15
CA SER A 50 -0.83 9.70 -0.35
C SER A 50 -1.18 8.46 -1.16
N PHE A 51 -1.67 8.65 -2.39
CA PHE A 51 -1.91 7.52 -3.29
C PHE A 51 -0.63 6.76 -3.56
N SER A 52 0.46 7.48 -3.82
CA SER A 52 1.76 6.85 -4.10
C SER A 52 2.23 6.04 -2.91
N THR A 53 2.05 6.56 -1.69
CA THR A 53 2.45 5.86 -0.48
C THR A 53 1.65 4.57 -0.30
N LYS A 54 0.33 4.63 -0.47
CA LYS A 54 -0.50 3.44 -0.35
C LYS A 54 -0.19 2.41 -1.42
N PHE A 55 0.08 2.88 -2.64
CA PHE A 55 0.47 1.96 -3.71
C PHE A 55 1.79 1.28 -3.39
N ALA A 56 2.77 2.05 -2.88
CA ALA A 56 4.05 1.48 -2.49
C ALA A 56 3.87 0.41 -1.40
N ILE A 57 2.96 0.64 -0.44
CA ILE A 57 2.68 -0.36 0.58
C ILE A 57 2.11 -1.64 -0.06
N LYS A 58 1.15 -1.50 -0.95
CA LYS A 58 0.51 -2.67 -1.58
C LYS A 58 1.52 -3.49 -2.39
N GLU A 59 2.38 -2.81 -3.16
CA GLU A 59 3.40 -3.50 -3.93
C GLU A 59 4.42 -4.17 -3.02
N SER A 60 4.77 -3.52 -1.91
CA SER A 60 5.70 -4.10 -0.95
C SER A 60 5.13 -5.34 -0.27
N VAL A 61 3.81 -5.34 0.00
CA VAL A 61 3.14 -6.53 0.53
C VAL A 61 3.29 -7.69 -0.44
N ILE A 62 3.00 -7.45 -1.72
CA ILE A 62 3.10 -8.50 -2.73
C ILE A 62 4.51 -9.08 -2.76
N LYS A 63 5.52 -8.21 -2.72
CA LYS A 63 6.91 -8.66 -2.71
C LYS A 63 7.24 -9.46 -1.44
N SER A 64 6.68 -9.06 -0.29
CA SER A 64 7.01 -9.70 0.97
C SER A 64 6.42 -11.10 1.06
N VAL A 65 5.24 -11.34 0.49
CA VAL A 65 4.60 -12.66 0.54
C VAL A 65 4.96 -13.51 -0.68
N ASN A 66 5.51 -12.89 -1.71
CA ASN A 66 6.00 -13.59 -2.91
C ASN A 66 4.92 -14.42 -3.58
N LYS A 67 3.73 -13.84 -3.75
CA LYS A 67 2.65 -14.47 -4.49
C LYS A 67 1.77 -13.39 -5.08
N GLN A 68 0.95 -13.78 -6.06
CA GLN A 68 0.02 -12.87 -6.69
C GLN A 68 -1.12 -12.54 -5.74
N ILE A 69 -1.31 -11.26 -5.48
CA ILE A 69 -2.40 -10.77 -4.65
C ILE A 69 -3.06 -9.62 -5.40
N ASP A 70 -4.38 -9.65 -5.46
CA ASP A 70 -5.13 -8.54 -6.05
C ASP A 70 -4.94 -7.29 -5.18
N LEU A 71 -4.63 -6.17 -5.83
CA LEU A 71 -4.40 -4.92 -5.11
C LEU A 71 -5.60 -4.52 -4.24
N LEU A 72 -6.82 -4.82 -4.69
CA LEU A 72 -8.02 -4.49 -3.93
C LEU A 72 -8.21 -5.42 -2.72
N ASP A 73 -7.48 -6.53 -2.66
CA ASP A 73 -7.54 -7.43 -1.51
C ASP A 73 -6.57 -7.01 -0.42
N ILE A 74 -5.68 -6.07 -0.72
CA ILE A 74 -4.74 -5.51 0.24
C ILE A 74 -5.34 -4.21 0.76
N LEU A 75 -5.63 -4.17 2.06
CA LEU A 75 -6.32 -3.05 2.67
C LEU A 75 -5.33 -2.25 3.51
N THR A 76 -5.19 -0.98 3.20
CA THR A 76 -4.28 -0.08 3.92
C THR A 76 -5.09 0.88 4.79
N ASP A 77 -4.59 1.15 5.98
CA ASP A 77 -5.25 2.06 6.91
C ASP A 77 -4.21 2.62 7.86
N HIS A 78 -4.64 3.30 8.89
CA HIS A 78 -3.78 3.86 9.91
C HIS A 78 -4.33 3.52 11.30
N LEU A 79 -3.42 3.26 12.22
CA LEU A 79 -3.77 3.07 13.62
C LEU A 79 -2.83 3.95 14.43
N ASN A 80 -3.39 4.95 15.12
CA ASN A 80 -2.59 5.92 15.89
C ASN A 80 -1.50 6.54 15.01
N SER A 81 -1.88 6.96 13.81
CA SER A 81 -1.01 7.61 12.82
C SER A 81 0.04 6.69 12.21
N LYS A 82 0.04 5.41 12.55
CA LYS A 82 0.95 4.44 11.93
C LYS A 82 0.24 3.73 10.80
N PRO A 83 0.92 3.52 9.67
CA PRO A 83 0.31 2.73 8.60
C PRO A 83 0.18 1.28 9.02
N ILE A 84 -0.96 0.69 8.67
CA ILE A 84 -1.20 -0.73 8.86
C ILE A 84 -1.76 -1.30 7.57
N VAL A 85 -1.60 -2.61 7.40
CA VAL A 85 -2.04 -3.27 6.18
C VAL A 85 -2.44 -4.70 6.51
N GLU A 86 -3.40 -5.21 5.72
CA GLU A 86 -3.80 -6.61 5.84
C GLU A 86 -4.19 -7.12 4.45
N ILE A 87 -4.13 -8.42 4.27
CA ILE A 87 -4.69 -9.09 3.09
C ILE A 87 -6.01 -9.69 3.53
N ARG A 88 -7.12 -9.18 2.96
CA ARG A 88 -8.45 -9.59 3.40
C ARG A 88 -8.67 -11.09 3.27
N SER A 89 -8.23 -11.68 2.17
CA SER A 89 -8.44 -13.10 1.92
C SER A 89 -7.45 -14.00 2.65
N GLU A 90 -6.42 -13.44 3.29
CA GLU A 90 -5.39 -14.24 3.95
C GLU A 90 -5.06 -13.64 5.31
N PRO A 91 -5.96 -13.81 6.28
CA PRO A 91 -5.79 -13.16 7.58
C PRO A 91 -4.70 -13.78 8.45
N SER A 92 -4.08 -14.89 8.02
CA SER A 92 -2.98 -15.49 8.76
C SER A 92 -1.70 -14.68 8.68
N TYR A 93 -1.61 -13.72 7.74
CA TYR A 93 -0.44 -12.87 7.66
C TYR A 93 -0.54 -11.70 8.62
N ASN A 94 0.57 -11.40 9.29
CA ASN A 94 0.77 -10.15 10.01
C ASN A 94 1.81 -9.33 9.29
N PHE A 95 1.74 -8.01 9.42
CA PHE A 95 2.63 -7.12 8.71
C PHE A 95 3.15 -6.03 9.62
N LEU A 96 4.42 -5.66 9.42
CA LEU A 96 4.99 -4.42 9.90
C LEU A 96 5.27 -3.54 8.69
N VAL A 97 4.91 -2.27 8.78
CA VAL A 97 5.03 -1.35 7.65
C VAL A 97 5.78 -0.11 8.10
N SER A 98 6.71 0.34 7.28
CA SER A 98 7.35 1.63 7.48
C SER A 98 7.35 2.36 6.15
N VAL A 99 7.09 3.65 6.17
CA VAL A 99 7.03 4.45 4.96
C VAL A 99 7.88 5.69 5.12
N SER A 100 8.36 6.19 4.00
CA SER A 100 9.04 7.47 3.93
C SER A 100 8.63 8.13 2.63
N HIS A 101 8.44 9.44 2.66
CA HIS A 101 8.09 10.12 1.42
C HIS A 101 8.63 11.55 1.44
N GLU A 102 8.84 12.06 0.26
CA GLU A 102 9.19 13.45 0.03
C GLU A 102 8.31 13.94 -1.10
N SER A 103 8.61 15.11 -1.65
CA SER A 103 7.74 15.68 -2.66
C SER A 103 7.70 14.86 -3.95
N SER A 104 8.77 14.12 -4.27
CA SER A 104 8.87 13.40 -5.55
C SER A 104 8.71 11.90 -5.44
N HIS A 105 8.93 11.30 -4.27
CA HIS A 105 8.92 9.84 -4.14
C HIS A 105 8.28 9.40 -2.83
N ALA A 106 7.67 8.22 -2.87
CA ALA A 106 7.19 7.51 -1.69
C ALA A 106 7.85 6.14 -1.66
N VAL A 107 8.29 5.73 -0.48
CA VAL A 107 8.95 4.45 -0.27
C VAL A 107 8.23 3.72 0.83
N ALA A 108 8.03 2.41 0.66
CA ALA A 108 7.47 1.57 1.71
C ALA A 108 8.32 0.33 1.87
N VAL A 109 8.47 -0.10 3.11
CA VAL A 109 9.05 -1.40 3.41
C VAL A 109 8.05 -2.16 4.25
N VAL A 110 7.86 -3.43 3.93
CA VAL A 110 6.91 -4.30 4.61
C VAL A 110 7.63 -5.56 5.03
N ILE A 111 7.41 -5.95 6.28
CA ILE A 111 7.85 -7.26 6.76
C ILE A 111 6.58 -8.07 6.99
N SER A 112 6.50 -9.25 6.41
CA SER A 112 5.36 -10.13 6.56
C SER A 112 5.75 -11.34 7.40
N GLU A 113 4.79 -11.84 8.14
CA GLU A 113 4.96 -13.06 8.92
C GLU A 113 3.67 -13.86 8.84
N ILE A 114 3.78 -15.14 8.54
CA ILE A 114 2.61 -16.00 8.51
C ILE A 114 2.49 -16.70 9.85
N LEU A 115 1.29 -16.68 10.43
CA LEU A 115 1.08 -17.07 11.82
C LEU A 115 0.50 -18.42 12.03
N ASN A 116 0.25 -19.16 10.99
CA ASN A 116 -0.36 -20.45 11.21
C ASN A 116 0.61 -21.43 11.67
N GLU A 117 0.20 -22.27 12.26
CA GLU A 117 0.92 -23.25 12.55
C GLU A 117 0.60 -24.34 12.11
#